data_7318376ca8924b41b01910d235d1f97a
#
_entry.id   7318376ca8924b41b01910d235d1f97a
#
_cell.length_a   1.000
_cell.length_b   1.000
_cell.length_c   1.000
_cell.angle_alpha   90.00
_cell.angle_beta   90.00
_cell.angle_gamma   90.00
#
_symmetry.space_group_name_H-M   'P 1'
#
loop_
_entity.id
_entity.type
_entity.pdbx_description
1 polymer ?
#
loop_
_entity_poly.entity_id
_entity_poly.type
_entity_poly.pdbx_seq_one_letter_code
_entity_poly.pdbx_strand_id
1 'polypeptide(L)' 'MTAQPEPVRAAAEGQVLVITIDRPPANAIDTVTSKLLYQAFDRLRRDPLLRVGIVTGAGDR' A
#
# COMPACT_ATOMS: atom_id res chain seq x y z
N MET A 1 13.16 4.51 -20.44
CA MET A 1 12.78 3.27 -19.75
C MET A 1 11.55 3.50 -18.92
N THR A 2 10.60 2.60 -19.02
CA THR A 2 9.36 2.73 -18.30
C THR A 2 9.46 1.98 -16.98
N ALA A 3 9.29 2.69 -15.88
CA ALA A 3 9.27 2.07 -14.58
C ALA A 3 7.91 1.39 -14.39
N GLN A 4 7.93 0.18 -13.86
CA GLN A 4 6.68 -0.47 -13.51
C GLN A 4 6.13 0.12 -12.23
N PRO A 5 4.81 0.25 -12.12
CA PRO A 5 4.23 0.73 -10.87
C PRO A 5 4.54 -0.26 -9.75
N GLU A 6 4.74 0.27 -8.58
CA GLU A 6 4.95 -0.58 -7.43
C GLU A 6 3.67 -1.34 -7.11
N PRO A 7 3.78 -2.60 -6.67
CA PRO A 7 2.58 -3.39 -6.35
C PRO A 7 1.86 -2.90 -5.10
N VAL A 8 2.49 -2.05 -4.30
CA VAL A 8 1.86 -1.46 -3.12
C VAL A 8 2.19 0.02 -3.11
N ARG A 9 1.18 0.85 -2.99
CA ARG A 9 1.34 2.29 -2.86
C ARG A 9 0.70 2.75 -1.57
N ALA A 10 1.33 3.71 -0.92
CA ALA A 10 0.80 4.28 0.30
C ALA A 10 0.79 5.80 0.17
N ALA A 11 -0.34 6.41 0.44
CA ALA A 11 -0.50 7.85 0.38
C ALA A 11 -1.27 8.34 1.60
N ALA A 12 -0.78 9.41 2.20
CA ALA A 12 -1.44 10.00 3.35
C ALA A 12 -2.47 11.02 2.88
N GLU A 13 -3.67 10.92 3.45
CA GLU A 13 -4.74 11.89 3.22
C GLU A 13 -5.26 12.30 4.58
N GLY A 14 -4.85 13.48 5.03
CA GLY A 14 -5.16 13.89 6.39
C GLY A 14 -4.49 12.96 7.39
N GLN A 15 -5.27 12.33 8.23
CA GLN A 15 -4.78 11.39 9.23
C GLN A 15 -4.92 9.94 8.81
N VAL A 16 -5.25 9.72 7.54
CA VAL A 16 -5.50 8.37 7.01
C VAL A 16 -4.38 8.01 6.05
N LEU A 17 -3.83 6.81 6.23
CA LEU A 17 -2.89 6.25 5.27
C LEU A 17 -3.65 5.28 4.38
N VAL A 18 -3.76 5.60 3.11
CA VAL A 18 -4.42 4.75 2.12
C VAL A 18 -3.34 3.87 1.47
N ILE A 19 -3.47 2.58 1.67
CA ILE A 19 -2.52 1.59 1.15
C ILE A 19 -3.23 0.84 0.02
N THR A 20 -2.71 0.99 -1.19
CA THR A 20 -3.32 0.39 -2.37
C THR A 20 -2.46 -0.76 -2.86
N ILE A 21 -3.06 -1.93 -2.99
CA ILE A 21 -2.42 -3.08 -3.60
C ILE A 21 -2.81 -3.09 -5.07
N ASP A 22 -1.81 -3.00 -5.94
CA ASP A 22 -2.02 -2.93 -7.37
C ASP A 22 -1.11 -3.94 -8.04
N ARG A 23 -1.49 -5.19 -7.97
CA ARG A 23 -0.71 -6.29 -8.53
C ARG A 23 -1.62 -7.17 -9.38
N PRO A 24 -1.78 -6.80 -10.64
CA PRO A 24 -2.62 -7.60 -11.52
C PRO A 24 -2.01 -8.99 -11.75
N PRO A 25 -2.82 -9.97 -12.09
CA PRO A 25 -4.27 -9.80 -12.35
C PRO A 25 -5.14 -9.90 -11.09
N ALA A 26 -4.65 -10.42 -10.00
CA ALA A 26 -5.50 -10.76 -8.87
C ALA A 26 -5.08 -10.12 -7.56
N ASN A 27 -4.17 -9.14 -7.61
CA ASN A 27 -3.63 -8.49 -6.41
C ASN A 27 -3.07 -9.52 -5.41
N ALA A 28 -2.43 -10.55 -5.96
CA ALA A 28 -1.85 -11.61 -5.15
C ALA A 28 -0.70 -11.06 -4.29
N ILE A 29 -0.58 -11.58 -3.09
CA ILE A 29 0.49 -11.15 -2.18
C ILE A 29 1.65 -12.14 -2.31
N ASP A 30 2.75 -11.65 -2.82
CA ASP A 30 4.00 -12.41 -2.87
C ASP A 30 5.02 -11.80 -1.90
N THR A 31 6.27 -12.25 -1.97
CA THR A 31 7.30 -11.79 -1.05
C THR A 31 7.53 -10.28 -1.16
N VAL A 32 7.58 -9.76 -2.40
CA VAL A 32 7.81 -8.33 -2.60
C VAL A 32 6.63 -7.51 -2.10
N THR A 33 5.41 -7.94 -2.44
CA THR A 33 4.19 -7.25 -2.00
C THR A 33 4.09 -7.27 -0.48
N SER A 34 4.38 -8.41 0.13
CA SER A 34 4.34 -8.54 1.58
C SER A 34 5.33 -7.58 2.26
N LYS A 35 6.52 -7.47 1.71
CA LYS A 35 7.54 -6.58 2.26
C LYS A 35 7.09 -5.11 2.16
N LEU A 36 6.51 -4.74 1.03
CA LEU A 36 6.02 -3.37 0.84
C LEU A 36 4.84 -3.06 1.76
N LEU A 37 3.96 -4.04 1.96
CA LEU A 37 2.88 -3.88 2.93
C LEU A 37 3.41 -3.68 4.35
N TYR A 38 4.42 -4.45 4.72
CA TYR A 38 5.03 -4.29 6.02
C TYR A 38 5.59 -2.89 6.20
N GLN A 39 6.26 -2.36 5.16
CA GLN A 39 6.79 -1.01 5.21
C GLN A 39 5.69 0.03 5.37
N ALA A 40 4.56 -0.18 4.69
CA ALA A 40 3.43 0.74 4.79
C ALA A 40 2.83 0.72 6.20
N PHE A 41 2.67 -0.46 6.77
CA PHE A 41 2.16 -0.58 8.14
C PHE A 41 3.15 0.01 9.16
N ASP A 42 4.44 -0.15 8.90
CA ASP A 42 5.45 0.43 9.77
C ASP A 42 5.40 1.96 9.72
N ARG A 43 5.17 2.54 8.54
CA ARG A 43 4.98 3.97 8.41
C ARG A 43 3.77 4.44 9.22
N LEU A 44 2.67 3.70 9.14
CA LEU A 44 1.47 4.03 9.90
C LEU A 44 1.76 4.01 11.41
N ARG A 45 2.50 3.01 11.85
CA ARG A 45 2.82 2.85 13.26
C ARG A 45 3.72 3.97 13.77
N ARG A 46 4.64 4.45 12.94
CA ARG A 46 5.66 5.42 13.36
C ARG A 46 5.23 6.86 13.25
N ASP A 47 4.29 7.15 12.36
CA ASP A 47 3.91 8.53 12.08
C ASP A 47 2.81 8.97 13.04
N PRO A 48 3.10 9.91 13.96
CA PRO A 48 2.10 10.32 14.93
C PRO A 48 0.93 11.08 14.32
N LEU A 49 1.06 11.53 13.08
CA LEU A 49 -0.03 12.23 12.39
C LEU A 49 -1.02 11.26 11.75
N LEU A 50 -0.63 10.00 11.59
CA LEU A 50 -1.49 9.00 10.98
C LEU A 50 -2.21 8.20 12.06
N ARG A 51 -3.52 8.09 11.95
CA ARG A 51 -4.34 7.42 12.94
C ARG A 51 -5.05 6.19 12.41
N VAL A 52 -5.26 6.12 11.10
CA VAL A 52 -6.03 5.05 10.49
C VAL A 52 -5.32 4.60 9.23
N GLY A 53 -5.29 3.30 9.01
CA GLY A 53 -4.82 2.73 7.75
C GLY A 53 -5.96 2.04 7.03
N ILE A 54 -6.06 2.28 5.73
CA ILE A 54 -7.03 1.62 4.87
C ILE A 54 -6.27 0.84 3.82
N VAL A 55 -6.57 -0.45 3.68
CA VAL A 55 -5.99 -1.28 2.64
C VAL A 55 -7.06 -1.53 1.59
N THR A 56 -6.74 -1.24 0.35
CA THR A 56 -7.66 -1.42 -0.76
C THR A 56 -6.94 -2.03 -1.95
N GLY A 57 -7.69 -2.72 -2.81
CA GLY A 57 -7.14 -3.23 -4.05
C GLY A 57 -7.48 -2.31 -5.20
N ALA A 58 -6.53 -2.13 -6.11
CA ALA A 58 -6.77 -1.35 -7.32
C ALA A 58 -7.56 -2.18 -8.33
N GLY A 59 -8.30 -1.50 -9.17
CA GLY A 59 -9.07 -2.14 -10.23
C GLY A 59 -10.40 -2.67 -9.73
N ASP A 60 -10.93 -3.64 -10.47
CA ASP A 60 -12.28 -4.16 -10.26
C ASP A 60 -12.32 -5.40 -9.38
N ARG A 61 -11.39 -5.57 -8.53
CA ARG A 61 -11.31 -6.82 -7.75
C ARG A 61 -11.92 -6.70 -6.40
#